data_df1571da436d740ca16892df878d8831
#
_entry.id   df1571da436d740ca16892df878d8831
#
_cell.length_a   1.000
_cell.length_b   1.000
_cell.length_c   1.000
_cell.angle_alpha   90.00
_cell.angle_beta   90.00
_cell.angle_gamma   90.00
#
_symmetry.space_group_name_H-M   'P 1'
#
loop_
_entity.id
_entity.type
_entity.pdbx_description
1 polymer ?
#
loop_
_entity_poly.entity_id
_entity_poly.type
_entity_poly.pdbx_seq_one_letter_code
_entity_poly.pdbx_strand_id
1 'polypeptide(L)'
;PWTWNKRFKDLAVMVPDAGKLPSFTISGMKITLLSPTFGKLQKLKPKWEKEVRKAGLVPGKAFKLKDVLPDGFLGGKVEDWADTVFKEDKAEPNGSSIAFIAEYEGKRVLFGADAHPSVLMESLQRAPLKADALPLSAFKLPHHASKNNVSRELIAAFPAKHYLVSTNGQQFNHPDEEAIARILTL
;
A
#
# COMPACT_ATOMS: atom_id res chain seq x y z
N PRO A 1 -28.38 6.53 4.44
CA PRO A 1 -27.18 7.38 4.34
C PRO A 1 -25.99 6.63 4.91
N TRP A 2 -24.94 6.53 4.12
CA TRP A 2 -23.73 5.80 4.48
C TRP A 2 -22.95 6.61 5.50
N THR A 3 -22.76 6.09 6.70
CA THR A 3 -22.05 6.80 7.79
C THR A 3 -20.53 6.59 7.78
N TRP A 4 -20.00 5.89 6.78
CA TRP A 4 -18.61 5.44 6.69
C TRP A 4 -17.60 6.59 6.70
N ASN A 5 -17.87 7.64 5.97
CA ASN A 5 -16.94 8.74 5.76
C ASN A 5 -17.26 10.00 6.60
N LYS A 6 -18.06 9.90 7.66
CA LYS A 6 -18.37 11.05 8.53
C LYS A 6 -17.13 11.79 9.03
N ARG A 7 -16.08 11.06 9.38
CA ARG A 7 -14.80 11.65 9.81
C ARG A 7 -14.10 12.46 8.70
N PHE A 8 -14.46 12.22 7.46
CA PHE A 8 -13.99 12.91 6.26
C PHE A 8 -15.09 13.81 5.66
N LYS A 9 -16.06 14.26 6.49
CA LYS A 9 -17.19 15.13 6.08
C LYS A 9 -17.99 14.52 4.91
N ASP A 10 -18.20 13.21 4.95
CA ASP A 10 -18.86 12.41 3.92
C ASP A 10 -18.16 12.43 2.54
N LEU A 11 -16.93 12.95 2.47
CA LEU A 11 -16.07 12.93 1.29
C LEU A 11 -15.20 11.65 1.24
N ALA A 12 -14.39 11.53 0.20
CA ALA A 12 -13.45 10.43 0.06
C ALA A 12 -12.41 10.43 1.21
N VAL A 13 -12.01 9.22 1.64
CA VAL A 13 -10.88 9.04 2.55
C VAL A 13 -9.61 9.42 1.80
N MET A 14 -8.93 10.47 2.24
CA MET A 14 -7.73 10.98 1.56
C MET A 14 -6.81 11.75 2.50
N VAL A 15 -5.57 11.86 2.08
CA VAL A 15 -4.56 12.70 2.71
C VAL A 15 -4.53 14.05 1.97
N PRO A 16 -4.57 15.18 2.67
CA PRO A 16 -4.43 16.50 2.03
C PRO A 16 -3.04 16.64 1.39
N ASP A 17 -2.94 17.40 0.31
CA ASP A 17 -1.68 17.57 -0.44
C ASP A 17 -0.58 18.26 0.39
N ALA A 18 -0.95 19.00 1.44
CA ALA A 18 -0.01 19.63 2.35
C ALA A 18 -0.49 19.60 3.81
N GLY A 19 0.40 19.85 4.76
CA GLY A 19 0.09 19.93 6.18
C GLY A 19 0.05 18.58 6.88
N LYS A 20 -0.67 18.51 8.01
CA LYS A 20 -0.68 17.34 8.90
C LYS A 20 -1.48 16.18 8.31
N LEU A 21 -0.97 14.96 8.46
CA LEU A 21 -1.67 13.74 8.07
C LEU A 21 -2.92 13.50 8.94
N PRO A 22 -4.04 13.04 8.34
CA PRO A 22 -5.21 12.65 9.10
C PRO A 22 -4.88 11.52 10.08
N SER A 23 -5.22 11.73 11.34
CA SER A 23 -5.06 10.72 12.39
C SER A 23 -6.30 10.69 13.28
N PHE A 24 -6.72 9.49 13.66
CA PHE A 24 -7.89 9.29 14.52
C PHE A 24 -7.76 7.99 15.31
N THR A 25 -8.52 7.86 16.39
CA THR A 25 -8.52 6.67 17.25
C THR A 25 -9.82 5.91 17.13
N ILE A 26 -9.73 4.59 17.02
CA ILE A 26 -10.84 3.65 17.03
C ILE A 26 -10.56 2.59 18.08
N SER A 27 -11.39 2.50 19.12
CA SER A 27 -11.26 1.50 20.19
C SER A 27 -9.84 1.38 20.75
N GLY A 28 -9.19 2.54 21.00
CA GLY A 28 -7.82 2.59 21.52
C GLY A 28 -6.71 2.49 20.46
N MET A 29 -7.01 2.03 19.25
CA MET A 29 -6.06 1.97 18.14
C MET A 29 -6.00 3.31 17.41
N LYS A 30 -4.81 3.92 17.34
CA LYS A 30 -4.58 5.14 16.56
C LYS A 30 -4.27 4.77 15.12
N ILE A 31 -4.98 5.37 14.18
CA ILE A 31 -4.79 5.23 12.74
C ILE A 31 -4.24 6.55 12.19
N THR A 32 -3.15 6.48 11.44
CA THR A 32 -2.60 7.64 10.70
C THR A 32 -2.58 7.30 9.21
N LEU A 33 -3.32 8.07 8.40
CA LEU A 33 -3.40 7.85 6.96
C LEU A 33 -2.14 8.34 6.26
N LEU A 34 -1.68 7.58 5.28
CA LEU A 34 -0.52 7.90 4.43
C LEU A 34 -0.92 8.08 2.96
N SER A 35 -2.04 7.49 2.52
CA SER A 35 -2.53 7.45 1.13
C SER A 35 -4.05 7.25 1.14
N PRO A 36 -4.77 7.60 0.06
CA PRO A 36 -4.32 8.32 -1.13
C PRO A 36 -4.26 9.84 -0.94
N THR A 37 -3.53 10.52 -1.81
CA THR A 37 -3.60 11.99 -1.92
C THR A 37 -4.77 12.42 -2.81
N PHE A 38 -5.20 13.68 -2.69
CA PHE A 38 -6.26 14.24 -3.54
C PHE A 38 -5.91 14.13 -5.03
N GLY A 39 -4.67 14.43 -5.42
CA GLY A 39 -4.21 14.33 -6.80
C GLY A 39 -4.29 12.91 -7.37
N LYS A 40 -4.05 11.88 -6.54
CA LYS A 40 -4.22 10.46 -6.97
C LYS A 40 -5.69 10.12 -7.21
N LEU A 41 -6.59 10.56 -6.34
CA LEU A 41 -8.04 10.35 -6.51
C LEU A 41 -8.61 11.07 -7.74
N GLN A 42 -8.13 12.27 -8.03
CA GLN A 42 -8.53 13.00 -9.25
C GLN A 42 -8.14 12.24 -10.53
N LYS A 43 -6.95 11.64 -10.57
CA LYS A 43 -6.49 10.81 -11.70
C LYS A 43 -7.27 9.50 -11.81
N LEU A 44 -7.68 8.92 -10.69
CA LEU A 44 -8.48 7.69 -10.66
C LEU A 44 -9.88 7.90 -11.23
N LYS A 45 -10.55 9.02 -10.95
CA LYS A 45 -11.96 9.25 -11.26
C LYS A 45 -12.37 8.87 -12.70
N PRO A 46 -11.73 9.41 -13.76
CA PRO A 46 -12.12 9.06 -15.13
C PRO A 46 -11.85 7.60 -15.47
N LYS A 47 -10.81 6.99 -14.91
CA LYS A 47 -10.52 5.57 -15.11
C LYS A 47 -11.54 4.69 -14.40
N TRP A 48 -11.88 5.02 -13.16
CA TRP A 48 -12.90 4.31 -12.39
C TRP A 48 -14.24 4.28 -13.11
N GLU A 49 -14.72 5.40 -13.60
CA GLU A 49 -15.98 5.48 -14.36
C GLU A 49 -15.95 4.59 -15.62
N LYS A 50 -14.82 4.58 -16.33
CA LYS A 50 -14.63 3.75 -17.53
C LYS A 50 -14.63 2.25 -17.19
N GLU A 51 -13.88 1.83 -16.18
CA GLU A 51 -13.76 0.41 -15.81
C GLU A 51 -15.05 -0.13 -15.19
N VAL A 52 -15.76 0.65 -14.39
CA VAL A 52 -17.07 0.28 -13.86
C VAL A 52 -18.07 0.04 -14.98
N ARG A 53 -18.13 0.93 -15.99
CA ARG A 53 -19.00 0.75 -17.17
C ARG A 53 -18.59 -0.48 -17.99
N LYS A 54 -17.29 -0.66 -18.23
CA LYS A 54 -16.75 -1.79 -19.01
C LYS A 54 -17.00 -3.13 -18.32
N ALA A 55 -16.92 -3.18 -17.01
CA ALA A 55 -17.19 -4.38 -16.23
C ALA A 55 -18.69 -4.69 -16.06
N GLY A 56 -19.58 -3.83 -16.57
CA GLY A 56 -21.03 -3.97 -16.37
C GLY A 56 -21.44 -3.91 -14.89
N LEU A 57 -20.58 -3.33 -14.04
CA LEU A 57 -20.82 -3.27 -12.61
C LEU A 57 -21.79 -2.14 -12.25
N VAL A 58 -22.66 -2.43 -11.30
CA VAL A 58 -23.52 -1.41 -10.69
C VAL A 58 -23.05 -1.23 -9.24
N PRO A 59 -22.71 -0.01 -8.81
CA PRO A 59 -22.30 0.25 -7.43
C PRO A 59 -23.26 -0.35 -6.42
N GLY A 60 -22.73 -1.13 -5.45
CA GLY A 60 -23.53 -1.77 -4.39
C GLY A 60 -24.00 -3.21 -4.67
N LYS A 61 -23.68 -3.82 -5.80
CA LYS A 61 -23.93 -5.25 -6.07
C LYS A 61 -22.69 -6.10 -5.87
N ALA A 62 -22.87 -7.31 -5.28
CA ALA A 62 -21.78 -8.27 -5.05
C ALA A 62 -21.28 -8.92 -6.35
N PHE A 63 -19.98 -9.19 -6.42
CA PHE A 63 -19.29 -9.80 -7.54
C PHE A 63 -18.57 -11.10 -7.12
N LYS A 64 -18.48 -12.10 -8.00
CA LYS A 64 -17.72 -13.35 -7.80
C LYS A 64 -16.49 -13.39 -8.69
N LEU A 65 -15.30 -13.61 -8.10
CA LEU A 65 -14.04 -13.85 -8.80
C LEU A 65 -13.95 -15.31 -9.29
N LYS A 66 -13.33 -15.52 -10.45
CA LYS A 66 -12.93 -16.85 -10.94
C LYS A 66 -11.49 -17.13 -10.52
N ASP A 67 -11.26 -18.33 -10.01
CA ASP A 67 -9.93 -18.79 -9.57
C ASP A 67 -9.12 -19.35 -10.76
N VAL A 68 -7.86 -18.94 -10.86
CA VAL A 68 -6.87 -19.49 -11.80
C VAL A 68 -5.54 -19.64 -11.03
N LEU A 69 -4.94 -20.83 -11.06
CA LEU A 69 -3.66 -21.13 -10.39
C LEU A 69 -2.51 -21.08 -11.41
N PRO A 70 -1.39 -20.38 -11.14
CA PRO A 70 -0.16 -20.50 -11.88
C PRO A 70 0.90 -21.29 -11.11
N ASP A 71 1.73 -22.05 -11.84
CA ASP A 71 2.97 -22.64 -11.36
C ASP A 71 4.13 -21.67 -11.56
N GLY A 72 4.99 -21.49 -10.56
CA GLY A 72 6.18 -20.65 -10.63
C GLY A 72 7.34 -21.22 -9.83
N PHE A 73 8.55 -21.21 -10.40
CA PHE A 73 9.79 -21.70 -9.80
C PHE A 73 10.76 -20.53 -9.57
N LEU A 74 11.35 -20.46 -8.37
CA LEU A 74 12.37 -19.49 -7.99
C LEU A 74 13.76 -19.98 -8.39
N GLY A 75 14.50 -19.22 -9.20
CA GLY A 75 15.90 -19.54 -9.56
C GLY A 75 16.73 -18.25 -9.74
N GLY A 76 17.98 -18.25 -9.21
CA GLY A 76 18.90 -17.11 -9.32
C GLY A 76 19.58 -16.77 -7.99
N LYS A 77 20.55 -15.82 -8.03
CA LYS A 77 21.18 -15.28 -6.82
C LYS A 77 20.37 -14.11 -6.27
N VAL A 78 20.21 -14.08 -4.95
CA VAL A 78 19.39 -13.05 -4.27
C VAL A 78 19.91 -11.63 -4.53
N GLU A 79 21.24 -11.45 -4.60
CA GLU A 79 21.89 -10.18 -4.86
C GLU A 79 21.54 -9.65 -6.25
N ASP A 80 21.56 -10.50 -7.28
CA ASP A 80 21.24 -10.12 -8.66
C ASP A 80 19.78 -9.63 -8.77
N TRP A 81 18.87 -10.25 -8.06
CA TRP A 81 17.47 -9.83 -7.98
C TRP A 81 17.31 -8.50 -7.24
N ALA A 82 18.04 -8.33 -6.13
CA ALA A 82 17.95 -7.13 -5.31
C ALA A 82 18.45 -5.86 -6.05
N ASP A 83 19.45 -6.01 -6.93
CA ASP A 83 20.08 -4.92 -7.69
C ASP A 83 19.34 -4.60 -9.00
N THR A 84 18.27 -5.33 -9.30
CA THR A 84 17.42 -5.01 -10.46
C THR A 84 16.89 -3.57 -10.37
N VAL A 85 16.99 -2.84 -11.49
CA VAL A 85 16.56 -1.43 -11.57
C VAL A 85 15.09 -1.29 -11.15
N PHE A 86 14.86 -0.47 -10.14
CA PHE A 86 13.51 -0.19 -9.65
C PHE A 86 12.75 0.71 -10.65
N LYS A 87 11.54 0.27 -11.00
CA LYS A 87 10.58 1.07 -11.79
C LYS A 87 9.27 1.13 -11.01
N GLU A 88 8.89 2.32 -10.54
CA GLU A 88 7.68 2.49 -9.77
C GLU A 88 6.42 2.17 -10.58
N ASP A 89 5.47 1.53 -9.92
CA ASP A 89 4.09 1.34 -10.41
C ASP A 89 3.44 2.70 -10.75
N LYS A 90 2.73 2.76 -11.88
CA LYS A 90 2.05 3.97 -12.37
C LYS A 90 0.54 3.80 -12.46
N ALA A 91 0.01 2.67 -12.00
CA ALA A 91 -1.42 2.40 -12.05
C ALA A 91 -2.18 3.31 -11.08
N GLU A 92 -3.12 4.10 -11.59
CA GLU A 92 -3.90 5.02 -10.75
C GLU A 92 -4.75 4.31 -9.69
N PRO A 93 -5.36 3.13 -9.93
CA PRO A 93 -6.04 2.38 -8.89
C PRO A 93 -5.12 2.10 -7.69
N ASN A 94 -3.89 1.60 -7.95
CA ASN A 94 -2.91 1.28 -6.91
C ASN A 94 -2.46 2.55 -6.16
N GLY A 95 -2.11 3.61 -6.89
CA GLY A 95 -1.76 4.90 -6.28
C GLY A 95 -2.89 5.57 -5.50
N SER A 96 -4.12 5.08 -5.64
CA SER A 96 -5.31 5.57 -4.92
C SER A 96 -5.73 4.65 -3.77
N SER A 97 -4.93 3.65 -3.42
CA SER A 97 -5.17 2.74 -2.30
C SER A 97 -5.04 3.45 -0.95
N ILE A 98 -5.79 2.98 0.04
CA ILE A 98 -5.75 3.51 1.41
C ILE A 98 -4.63 2.81 2.18
N ALA A 99 -3.48 3.46 2.32
CA ALA A 99 -2.39 3.02 3.18
C ALA A 99 -2.39 3.81 4.51
N PHE A 100 -2.00 3.14 5.59
CA PHE A 100 -2.02 3.74 6.92
C PHE A 100 -1.07 3.05 7.89
N ILE A 101 -0.72 3.74 8.97
CA ILE A 101 -0.07 3.17 10.15
C ILE A 101 -1.13 2.98 11.23
N ALA A 102 -1.21 1.78 11.79
CA ALA A 102 -1.95 1.46 12.98
C ALA A 102 -1.01 1.38 14.19
N GLU A 103 -1.38 2.08 15.28
CA GLU A 103 -0.66 2.06 16.55
C GLU A 103 -1.58 1.57 17.67
N TYR A 104 -1.21 0.49 18.34
CA TYR A 104 -1.97 -0.09 19.44
C TYR A 104 -1.02 -0.73 20.45
N GLU A 105 -1.19 -0.42 21.75
CA GLU A 105 -0.38 -0.97 22.85
C GLU A 105 1.14 -0.95 22.58
N GLY A 106 1.65 0.19 22.08
CA GLY A 106 3.06 0.37 21.76
C GLY A 106 3.55 -0.39 20.51
N LYS A 107 2.68 -1.11 19.81
CA LYS A 107 2.99 -1.76 18.54
C LYS A 107 2.58 -0.85 17.38
N ARG A 108 3.37 -0.86 16.30
CA ARG A 108 3.10 -0.11 15.07
C ARG A 108 3.17 -1.02 13.88
N VAL A 109 2.12 -0.99 13.06
CA VAL A 109 2.03 -1.78 11.83
C VAL A 109 1.72 -0.84 10.68
N LEU A 110 2.54 -0.89 9.63
CA LEU A 110 2.28 -0.21 8.38
C LEU A 110 1.50 -1.14 7.44
N PHE A 111 0.36 -0.69 6.97
CA PHE A 111 -0.43 -1.33 5.93
C PHE A 111 -0.23 -0.57 4.62
N GLY A 112 0.55 -1.16 3.69
CA GLY A 112 0.93 -0.52 2.42
C GLY A 112 -0.18 -0.50 1.38
N ALA A 113 -1.24 -1.32 1.53
CA ALA A 113 -2.26 -1.57 0.51
C ALA A 113 -1.61 -1.87 -0.85
N ASP A 114 -1.96 -1.15 -1.92
CA ASP A 114 -1.27 -1.20 -3.22
C ASP A 114 -0.59 0.15 -3.54
N ALA A 115 -0.36 0.99 -2.51
CA ALA A 115 0.12 2.35 -2.67
C ALA A 115 1.49 2.43 -3.37
N HIS A 116 1.70 3.53 -4.06
CA HIS A 116 3.00 3.82 -4.68
C HIS A 116 4.04 4.17 -3.62
N PRO A 117 5.28 3.66 -3.70
CA PRO A 117 6.37 3.99 -2.79
C PRO A 117 6.60 5.48 -2.61
N SER A 118 6.57 6.27 -3.69
CA SER A 118 6.75 7.73 -3.63
C SER A 118 5.71 8.41 -2.72
N VAL A 119 4.45 7.97 -2.73
CA VAL A 119 3.39 8.52 -1.89
C VAL A 119 3.62 8.18 -0.41
N LEU A 120 4.05 6.95 -0.13
CA LEU A 120 4.38 6.53 1.24
C LEU A 120 5.58 7.31 1.78
N MET A 121 6.61 7.51 0.97
CA MET A 121 7.81 8.29 1.33
C MET A 121 7.50 9.76 1.59
N GLU A 122 6.68 10.39 0.73
CA GLU A 122 6.21 11.76 0.93
C GLU A 122 5.43 11.91 2.25
N SER A 123 4.53 10.97 2.53
CA SER A 123 3.77 10.96 3.77
C SER A 123 4.64 10.75 5.00
N LEU A 124 5.71 9.95 4.91
CA LEU A 124 6.68 9.78 6.00
C LEU A 124 7.38 11.11 6.36
N GLN A 125 7.75 11.91 5.37
CA GLN A 125 8.34 13.23 5.61
C GLN A 125 7.40 14.17 6.36
N ARG A 126 6.08 14.02 6.15
CA ARG A 126 5.03 14.83 6.78
C ARG A 126 4.56 14.31 8.14
N ALA A 127 4.75 13.03 8.40
CA ALA A 127 4.52 12.38 9.68
C ALA A 127 5.86 11.92 10.22
N PRO A 128 6.66 12.78 10.85
CA PRO A 128 7.91 12.34 11.42
C PRO A 128 7.59 11.27 12.48
N LEU A 129 7.75 10.02 12.07
CA LEU A 129 7.88 8.94 13.04
C LEU A 129 9.12 9.31 13.84
N LYS A 130 8.95 9.56 15.12
CA LYS A 130 10.09 9.78 16.00
C LYS A 130 11.08 8.63 15.84
N ALA A 131 12.36 8.87 16.02
CA ALA A 131 13.39 7.82 15.89
C ALA A 131 13.10 6.58 16.77
N ASP A 132 12.41 6.78 17.89
CA ASP A 132 11.92 5.71 18.79
C ASP A 132 10.69 4.95 18.25
N ALA A 133 10.10 5.42 17.14
CA ALA A 133 8.97 4.77 16.47
C ALA A 133 9.40 3.65 15.53
N LEU A 134 10.68 3.50 15.24
CA LEU A 134 11.25 2.47 14.38
C LEU A 134 12.15 1.51 15.21
N PRO A 135 12.31 0.25 14.81
CA PRO A 135 11.61 -0.37 13.67
C PRO A 135 10.11 -0.60 13.97
N LEU A 136 9.32 -0.63 12.91
CA LEU A 136 7.91 -1.03 12.98
C LEU A 136 7.80 -2.47 13.52
N SER A 137 6.69 -2.76 14.20
CA SER A 137 6.41 -4.15 14.62
C SER A 137 6.17 -5.04 13.42
N ALA A 138 5.46 -4.53 12.41
CA ALA A 138 5.30 -5.21 11.13
C ALA A 138 5.05 -4.20 9.98
N PHE A 139 5.37 -4.62 8.77
CA PHE A 139 5.04 -3.92 7.54
C PHE A 139 4.34 -4.89 6.58
N LYS A 140 3.03 -4.70 6.36
CA LYS A 140 2.31 -5.36 5.27
C LYS A 140 2.73 -4.69 3.97
N LEU A 141 3.55 -5.39 3.19
CA LEU A 141 4.15 -4.89 1.95
C LEU A 141 3.09 -4.42 0.95
N PRO A 142 3.35 -3.33 0.22
CA PRO A 142 2.43 -2.84 -0.79
C PRO A 142 2.33 -3.81 -1.96
N HIS A 143 1.17 -3.81 -2.59
CA HIS A 143 0.83 -4.52 -3.82
C HIS A 143 1.34 -5.97 -3.84
N HIS A 144 1.04 -6.72 -2.75
CA HIS A 144 1.38 -8.14 -2.59
C HIS A 144 2.88 -8.47 -2.72
N ALA A 145 3.76 -7.50 -2.39
CA ALA A 145 5.20 -7.52 -2.63
C ALA A 145 5.57 -7.50 -4.12
N SER A 146 4.90 -6.65 -4.91
CA SER A 146 5.32 -6.36 -6.28
C SER A 146 6.65 -5.62 -6.31
N LYS A 147 7.55 -6.00 -7.24
CA LYS A 147 8.84 -5.33 -7.47
C LYS A 147 8.73 -3.84 -7.80
N ASN A 148 7.57 -3.43 -8.31
CA ASN A 148 7.28 -2.05 -8.68
C ASN A 148 6.71 -1.22 -7.52
N ASN A 149 6.40 -1.86 -6.39
CA ASN A 149 5.85 -1.22 -5.18
C ASN A 149 6.74 -1.41 -3.94
N VAL A 150 7.80 -2.22 -4.03
CA VAL A 150 8.76 -2.45 -2.94
C VAL A 150 10.14 -2.01 -3.41
N SER A 151 10.55 -0.78 -3.07
CA SER A 151 11.91 -0.27 -3.35
C SER A 151 12.82 -0.42 -2.13
N ARG A 152 14.16 -0.37 -2.33
CA ARG A 152 15.14 -0.36 -1.22
C ARG A 152 14.94 0.84 -0.32
N GLU A 153 14.69 2.02 -0.91
CA GLU A 153 14.46 3.27 -0.17
C GLU A 153 13.22 3.18 0.74
N LEU A 154 12.14 2.57 0.23
CA LEU A 154 10.92 2.34 1.01
C LEU A 154 11.19 1.44 2.23
N ILE A 155 11.90 0.32 2.01
CA ILE A 155 12.23 -0.62 3.10
C ILE A 155 13.18 0.03 4.11
N ALA A 156 14.18 0.76 3.65
CA ALA A 156 15.11 1.48 4.52
C ALA A 156 14.41 2.59 5.34
N ALA A 157 13.42 3.26 4.75
CA ALA A 157 12.63 4.30 5.43
C ALA A 157 11.65 3.73 6.48
N PHE A 158 11.17 2.51 6.26
CA PHE A 158 10.24 1.81 7.16
C PHE A 158 10.78 0.43 7.60
N PRO A 159 11.94 0.37 8.28
CA PRO A 159 12.45 -0.89 8.78
C PRO A 159 11.43 -1.53 9.72
N ALA A 160 11.22 -2.84 9.58
CA ALA A 160 10.23 -3.58 10.35
C ALA A 160 10.80 -4.89 10.88
N LYS A 161 10.29 -5.33 12.04
CA LYS A 161 10.66 -6.65 12.61
C LYS A 161 10.10 -7.80 11.78
N HIS A 162 8.94 -7.59 11.16
CA HIS A 162 8.26 -8.57 10.34
C HIS A 162 7.76 -7.91 9.05
N TYR A 163 8.03 -8.52 7.91
CA TYR A 163 7.46 -8.16 6.63
C TYR A 163 6.35 -9.16 6.29
N LEU A 164 5.15 -8.65 6.00
CA LEU A 164 3.97 -9.46 5.74
C LEU A 164 3.62 -9.39 4.26
N VAL A 165 3.47 -10.54 3.63
CA VAL A 165 3.00 -10.70 2.25
C VAL A 165 1.62 -11.34 2.27
N SER A 166 0.67 -10.78 1.54
CA SER A 166 -0.67 -11.37 1.37
C SER A 166 -0.94 -11.59 -0.11
N THR A 167 -0.77 -12.81 -0.57
CA THR A 167 -1.04 -13.21 -1.95
C THR A 167 -1.21 -14.71 -2.02
N ASN A 168 -1.90 -15.18 -3.06
CA ASN A 168 -1.93 -16.59 -3.43
C ASN A 168 -1.15 -16.87 -4.74
N GLY A 169 -0.49 -15.84 -5.30
CA GLY A 169 0.28 -15.95 -6.52
C GLY A 169 -0.52 -16.08 -7.83
N GLN A 170 -1.83 -16.24 -7.75
CA GLN A 170 -2.65 -16.70 -8.88
C GLN A 170 -2.77 -15.74 -10.06
N GLN A 171 -2.75 -14.43 -9.83
CA GLN A 171 -3.09 -13.47 -10.88
C GLN A 171 -1.86 -12.79 -11.49
N PHE A 172 -0.84 -12.49 -10.70
CA PHE A 172 0.34 -11.72 -11.11
C PHE A 172 1.66 -12.34 -10.64
N ASN A 173 1.63 -13.60 -10.18
CA ASN A 173 2.79 -14.32 -9.64
C ASN A 173 3.51 -13.62 -8.48
N HIS A 174 2.82 -12.71 -7.76
CA HIS A 174 3.40 -12.11 -6.56
C HIS A 174 3.54 -13.13 -5.41
N PRO A 175 4.52 -13.00 -4.53
CA PRO A 175 5.51 -11.91 -4.47
C PRO A 175 6.57 -12.01 -5.57
N ASP A 176 7.07 -10.85 -6.06
CA ASP A 176 8.19 -10.82 -6.99
C ASP A 176 9.51 -11.08 -6.24
N GLU A 177 10.43 -11.83 -6.87
CA GLU A 177 11.73 -12.17 -6.32
C GLU A 177 12.54 -10.93 -5.97
N GLU A 178 12.52 -9.91 -6.82
CA GLU A 178 13.23 -8.65 -6.62
C GLU A 178 12.75 -7.91 -5.36
N ALA A 179 11.44 -7.99 -5.06
CA ALA A 179 10.89 -7.38 -3.85
C ALA A 179 11.39 -8.08 -2.59
N ILE A 180 11.38 -9.42 -2.59
CA ILE A 180 11.87 -10.23 -1.47
C ILE A 180 13.39 -10.08 -1.32
N ALA A 181 14.13 -10.12 -2.43
CA ALA A 181 15.58 -9.95 -2.43
C ALA A 181 16.02 -8.59 -1.83
N ARG A 182 15.31 -7.52 -2.16
CA ARG A 182 15.57 -6.17 -1.58
C ARG A 182 15.41 -6.14 -0.05
N ILE A 183 14.53 -6.96 0.50
CA ILE A 183 14.35 -7.07 1.96
C ILE A 183 15.47 -7.88 2.60
N LEU A 184 15.89 -8.97 1.95
CA LEU A 184 16.90 -9.88 2.49
C LEU A 184 18.33 -9.33 2.43
N THR A 185 18.58 -8.31 1.60
CA THR A 185 19.90 -7.71 1.38
C THR A 185 20.06 -6.32 2.00
N LEU A 186 19.11 -5.87 2.83
CA LEU A 186 19.21 -4.69 3.69
C LEU A 186 19.65 -5.11 5.09
#